data_c0475ec170a8f5bb926bcb43fb6fa208
#
_entry.id   c0475ec170a8f5bb926bcb43fb6fa208
#
_cell.length_a   1.000
_cell.length_b   1.000
_cell.length_c   1.000
_cell.angle_alpha   90.00
_cell.angle_beta   90.00
_cell.angle_gamma   90.00
#
_symmetry.space_group_name_H-M   'P 1'
#
loop_
_entity.id
_entity.type
_entity.pdbx_description
1 polymer ?
#
loop_
_entity_poly.entity_id
_entity_poly.type
_entity_poly.pdbx_seq_one_letter_code
_entity_poly.pdbx_strand_id
1 'polypeptide(L)'
;SVAKIDAEWHAGFIALRFRQDAAAALTHFSEAARHAETPVSVSRAAYWQGRAFDALGRADDANEAYERAAEHPIAYYGQLARARLGLPDLPLRRAASASLEALPGHQGVRMLYSIGARDLAAQLLGDLAQRLHTTP
;
A
#
# COMPACT_ATOMS: atom_id res chain seq x y z
N SER A 1 9.63 16.87 -0.09
CA SER A 1 10.60 15.86 -0.54
C SER A 1 10.49 14.62 0.34
N VAL A 2 10.76 13.45 -0.22
CA VAL A 2 10.67 12.15 0.49
C VAL A 2 11.54 12.15 1.74
N ALA A 3 12.76 12.69 1.66
CA ALA A 3 13.68 12.77 2.79
C ALA A 3 13.11 13.60 3.97
N LYS A 4 12.34 14.66 3.68
CA LYS A 4 11.68 15.45 4.74
C LYS A 4 10.57 14.66 5.41
N ILE A 5 9.75 13.93 4.63
CA ILE A 5 8.68 13.07 5.16
C ILE A 5 9.26 12.01 6.10
N ASP A 6 10.35 11.37 5.68
CA ASP A 6 10.99 10.33 6.48
C ASP A 6 11.64 10.89 7.75
N ALA A 7 12.29 12.05 7.68
CA ALA A 7 12.87 12.71 8.86
C ALA A 7 11.79 13.06 9.88
N GLU A 8 10.70 13.68 9.46
CA GLU A 8 9.58 14.03 10.32
C GLU A 8 8.91 12.79 10.91
N TRP A 9 8.73 11.75 10.09
CA TRP A 9 8.16 10.50 10.60
C TRP A 9 9.04 9.88 11.69
N HIS A 10 10.37 9.81 11.50
CA HIS A 10 11.29 9.27 12.50
C HIS A 10 11.31 10.11 13.77
N ALA A 11 11.31 11.44 13.66
CA ALA A 11 11.24 12.33 14.81
C ALA A 11 9.95 12.11 15.63
N GLY A 12 8.81 12.00 14.95
CA GLY A 12 7.54 11.68 15.58
C GLY A 12 7.53 10.30 16.24
N PHE A 13 8.11 9.30 15.57
CA PHE A 13 8.21 7.95 16.12
C PHE A 13 9.06 7.91 17.40
N ILE A 14 10.20 8.57 17.40
CA ILE A 14 11.09 8.70 18.58
C ILE A 14 10.35 9.44 19.71
N ALA A 15 9.68 10.55 19.40
CA ALA A 15 8.91 11.32 20.39
C ALA A 15 7.84 10.44 21.04
N LEU A 16 7.07 9.69 20.25
CA LEU A 16 5.96 8.88 20.77
C LEU A 16 6.47 7.66 21.55
N ARG A 17 7.44 6.92 21.00
CA ARG A 17 7.80 5.59 21.51
C ARG A 17 8.85 5.63 22.61
N PHE A 18 9.77 6.57 22.57
CA PHE A 18 10.90 6.60 23.48
C PHE A 18 10.83 7.77 24.48
N ARG A 19 10.25 8.90 24.07
CA ARG A 19 10.12 10.07 24.95
C ARG A 19 8.73 10.18 25.59
N GLN A 20 7.77 9.38 25.15
CA GLN A 20 6.36 9.44 25.59
C GLN A 20 5.74 10.84 25.44
N ASP A 21 6.22 11.59 24.47
CA ASP A 21 5.77 12.94 24.12
C ASP A 21 4.83 12.88 22.93
N ALA A 22 3.57 12.54 23.20
CA ALA A 22 2.57 12.40 22.15
C ALA A 22 2.23 13.72 21.45
N ALA A 23 2.36 14.86 22.14
CA ALA A 23 2.11 16.18 21.56
C ALA A 23 3.19 16.55 20.52
N ALA A 24 4.46 16.37 20.87
CA ALA A 24 5.56 16.56 19.91
C ALA A 24 5.46 15.57 18.75
N ALA A 25 5.12 14.32 19.03
CA ALA A 25 4.93 13.31 17.99
C ALA A 25 3.83 13.71 16.99
N LEU A 26 2.70 14.20 17.48
CA LEU A 26 1.60 14.66 16.62
C LEU A 26 2.03 15.81 15.71
N THR A 27 2.84 16.75 16.22
CA THR A 27 3.39 17.85 15.42
C THR A 27 4.22 17.32 14.25
N HIS A 28 5.13 16.39 14.53
CA HIS A 28 5.99 15.76 13.51
C HIS A 28 5.19 14.94 12.49
N PHE A 29 4.23 14.11 12.93
CA PHE A 29 3.39 13.35 12.02
C PHE A 29 2.48 14.26 11.17
N SER A 30 2.04 15.39 11.70
CA SER A 30 1.27 16.37 10.94
C SER A 30 2.11 17.07 9.89
N GLU A 31 3.38 17.36 10.18
CA GLU A 31 4.31 17.90 9.19
C GLU A 31 4.63 16.86 8.11
N ALA A 32 4.83 15.59 8.47
CA ALA A 32 4.99 14.51 7.51
C ALA A 32 3.76 14.37 6.59
N ALA A 33 2.55 14.48 7.15
CA ALA A 33 1.29 14.39 6.40
C ALA A 33 1.13 15.51 5.36
N ARG A 34 1.59 16.73 5.66
CA ARG A 34 1.51 17.86 4.71
C ARG A 34 2.29 17.62 3.42
N HIS A 35 3.30 16.77 3.45
CA HIS A 35 4.18 16.48 2.33
C HIS A 35 3.95 15.09 1.74
N ALA A 36 3.05 14.30 2.33
CA ALA A 36 2.72 12.97 1.88
C ALA A 36 1.81 13.02 0.64
N GLU A 37 2.22 12.38 -0.45
CA GLU A 37 1.51 12.39 -1.73
C GLU A 37 1.16 10.97 -2.21
N THR A 38 1.90 9.97 -1.74
CA THR A 38 1.67 8.59 -2.15
C THR A 38 0.76 7.86 -1.17
N PRO A 39 -0.01 6.84 -1.60
CA PRO A 39 -0.82 6.03 -0.70
C PRO A 39 -0.05 5.48 0.50
N VAL A 40 1.23 5.13 0.31
CA VAL A 40 2.10 4.63 1.37
C VAL A 40 2.45 5.73 2.37
N SER A 41 2.85 6.91 1.91
CA SER A 41 3.23 8.02 2.80
C SER A 41 2.03 8.62 3.52
N VAL A 42 0.89 8.76 2.82
CA VAL A 42 -0.37 9.28 3.39
C VAL A 42 -0.88 8.35 4.48
N SER A 43 -1.02 7.05 4.18
CA SER A 43 -1.52 6.10 5.17
C SER A 43 -0.58 5.96 6.38
N ARG A 44 0.74 6.01 6.17
CA ARG A 44 1.72 5.99 7.25
C ARG A 44 1.56 7.19 8.18
N ALA A 45 1.53 8.40 7.62
CA ALA A 45 1.40 9.62 8.42
C ALA A 45 0.07 9.66 9.19
N ALA A 46 -1.04 9.35 8.52
CA ALA A 46 -2.36 9.32 9.13
C ALA A 46 -2.48 8.25 10.23
N TYR A 47 -1.96 7.04 10.02
CA TYR A 47 -1.96 6.00 11.04
C TYR A 47 -1.21 6.44 12.31
N TRP A 48 -0.03 7.03 12.15
CA TRP A 48 0.76 7.48 13.30
C TRP A 48 0.20 8.73 13.98
N GLN A 49 -0.52 9.60 13.25
CA GLN A 49 -1.35 10.64 13.88
C GLN A 49 -2.41 10.00 14.77
N GLY A 50 -3.12 8.99 14.30
CA GLY A 50 -4.09 8.25 15.11
C GLY A 50 -3.47 7.67 16.38
N ARG A 51 -2.26 7.08 16.28
CA ARG A 51 -1.52 6.57 17.45
C ARG A 51 -1.13 7.67 18.44
N ALA A 52 -0.79 8.88 17.96
CA ALA A 52 -0.50 10.02 18.82
C ALA A 52 -1.76 10.57 19.48
N PHE A 53 -2.88 10.64 18.76
CA PHE A 53 -4.18 11.03 19.33
C PHE A 53 -4.67 10.04 20.39
N ASP A 54 -4.52 8.72 20.16
CA ASP A 54 -4.81 7.71 21.18
C ASP A 54 -4.02 7.96 22.47
N ALA A 55 -2.71 8.23 22.34
CA ALA A 55 -1.86 8.50 23.48
C ALA A 55 -2.22 9.81 24.22
N LEU A 56 -2.88 10.75 23.54
CA LEU A 56 -3.43 11.99 24.11
C LEU A 56 -4.85 11.82 24.67
N GLY A 57 -5.46 10.62 24.55
CA GLY A 57 -6.83 10.37 24.99
C GLY A 57 -7.89 11.01 24.08
N ARG A 58 -7.53 11.39 22.85
CA ARG A 58 -8.41 12.04 21.86
C ARG A 58 -8.98 10.99 20.88
N ALA A 59 -9.93 10.19 21.36
CA ALA A 59 -10.45 9.04 20.64
C ALA A 59 -11.11 9.39 19.28
N ASP A 60 -11.88 10.49 19.22
CA ASP A 60 -12.57 10.89 18.00
C ASP A 60 -11.55 11.31 16.92
N ASP A 61 -10.56 12.11 17.28
CA ASP A 61 -9.49 12.50 16.35
C ASP A 61 -8.64 11.29 15.92
N ALA A 62 -8.43 10.32 16.82
CA ALA A 62 -7.73 9.10 16.48
C ALA A 62 -8.50 8.29 15.43
N ASN A 63 -9.82 8.14 15.59
CA ASN A 63 -10.66 7.43 14.64
C ASN A 63 -10.64 8.12 13.27
N GLU A 64 -10.80 9.43 13.20
CA GLU A 64 -10.69 10.17 11.93
C GLU A 64 -9.34 9.96 11.25
N ALA A 65 -8.25 9.95 12.02
CA ALA A 65 -6.93 9.71 11.47
C ALA A 65 -6.77 8.28 10.93
N TYR A 66 -7.31 7.29 11.63
CA TYR A 66 -7.32 5.91 11.15
C TYR A 66 -8.22 5.72 9.93
N GLU A 67 -9.36 6.41 9.85
CA GLU A 67 -10.24 6.38 8.67
C GLU A 67 -9.49 6.89 7.43
N ARG A 68 -8.79 8.02 7.53
CA ARG A 68 -7.94 8.53 6.43
C ARG A 68 -6.85 7.53 6.02
N ALA A 69 -6.23 6.85 6.98
CA ALA A 69 -5.25 5.81 6.64
C ALA A 69 -5.91 4.62 5.94
N ALA A 70 -7.10 4.21 6.38
CA ALA A 70 -7.86 3.07 5.86
C ALA A 70 -8.37 3.26 4.42
N GLU A 71 -8.44 4.51 3.93
CA GLU A 71 -8.73 4.82 2.52
C GLU A 71 -7.69 4.24 1.54
N HIS A 72 -6.53 3.83 2.05
CA HIS A 72 -5.44 3.24 1.28
C HIS A 72 -5.22 1.75 1.60
N PRO A 73 -6.18 0.88 1.26
CA PRO A 73 -6.21 -0.51 1.74
C PRO A 73 -5.08 -1.40 1.19
N ILE A 74 -4.38 -0.97 0.15
CA ILE A 74 -3.23 -1.69 -0.41
C ILE A 74 -1.95 -1.37 0.38
N ALA A 75 -1.91 -0.22 1.05
CA ALA A 75 -0.77 0.18 1.85
C ALA A 75 -0.78 -0.52 3.22
N TYR A 76 0.41 -0.89 3.72
CA TYR A 76 0.57 -1.58 5.00
C TYR A 76 -0.14 -0.86 6.16
N TYR A 77 0.07 0.46 6.31
CA TYR A 77 -0.57 1.23 7.38
C TYR A 77 -2.06 1.43 7.17
N GLY A 78 -2.53 1.39 5.92
CA GLY A 78 -3.96 1.35 5.62
C GLY A 78 -4.62 0.07 6.12
N GLN A 79 -3.97 -1.08 5.94
CA GLN A 79 -4.44 -2.36 6.48
C GLN A 79 -4.45 -2.37 8.02
N LEU A 80 -3.39 -1.84 8.65
CA LEU A 80 -3.36 -1.71 10.12
C LEU A 80 -4.48 -0.80 10.65
N ALA A 81 -4.77 0.30 9.96
CA ALA A 81 -5.86 1.20 10.33
C ALA A 81 -7.22 0.52 10.20
N ARG A 82 -7.45 -0.23 9.11
CA ARG A 82 -8.67 -1.03 8.94
C ARG A 82 -8.87 -2.03 10.07
N ALA A 83 -7.82 -2.76 10.43
CA ALA A 83 -7.87 -3.70 11.55
C ALA A 83 -8.19 -2.99 12.88
N ARG A 84 -7.65 -1.79 13.10
CA ARG A 84 -7.91 -1.01 14.32
C ARG A 84 -9.34 -0.48 14.39
N LEU A 85 -9.94 -0.15 13.26
CA LEU A 85 -11.34 0.28 13.14
C LEU A 85 -12.32 -0.90 13.13
N GLY A 86 -11.84 -2.15 13.19
CA GLY A 86 -12.70 -3.34 13.10
C GLY A 86 -13.36 -3.52 11.73
N LEU A 87 -12.80 -2.92 10.68
CA LEU A 87 -13.31 -3.07 9.33
C LEU A 87 -12.99 -4.47 8.78
N PRO A 88 -13.88 -5.06 7.98
CA PRO A 88 -13.66 -6.38 7.42
C PRO A 88 -12.43 -6.42 6.50
N ASP A 89 -11.80 -7.59 6.42
CA ASP A 89 -10.72 -7.82 5.47
C ASP A 89 -11.20 -7.56 4.04
N LEU A 90 -10.29 -7.03 3.22
CA LEU A 90 -10.60 -6.85 1.81
C LEU A 90 -10.68 -8.23 1.14
N PRO A 91 -11.74 -8.49 0.37
CA PRO A 91 -11.77 -9.70 -0.41
C PRO A 91 -10.60 -9.69 -1.40
N LEU A 92 -9.66 -10.60 -1.20
CA LEU A 92 -8.62 -10.82 -2.18
C LEU A 92 -9.32 -11.25 -3.47
N ARG A 93 -9.29 -10.39 -4.50
CA ARG A 93 -9.65 -10.82 -5.84
C ARG A 93 -8.67 -11.94 -6.21
N ARG A 94 -9.11 -13.20 -6.09
CA ARG A 94 -8.46 -14.23 -6.86
C ARG A 94 -8.54 -13.77 -8.31
N ALA A 95 -7.39 -13.55 -8.92
CA ALA A 95 -7.35 -13.47 -10.37
C ALA A 95 -8.19 -14.67 -10.84
N ALA A 96 -9.26 -14.39 -11.58
CA ALA A 96 -9.96 -15.48 -12.24
C ALA A 96 -8.84 -16.29 -12.86
N SER A 97 -8.76 -17.57 -12.51
CA SER A 97 -7.86 -18.49 -13.20
C SER A 97 -8.42 -18.60 -14.61
N ALA A 98 -8.14 -17.58 -15.43
CA ALA A 98 -8.27 -17.72 -16.86
C ALA A 98 -7.38 -18.90 -17.16
N SER A 99 -7.99 -20.03 -17.55
CA SER A 99 -7.24 -21.18 -17.98
C SER A 99 -6.26 -20.65 -19.02
N LEU A 100 -4.95 -20.74 -18.75
CA LEU A 100 -3.93 -20.36 -19.72
C LEU A 100 -4.18 -21.03 -21.08
N GLU A 101 -4.90 -22.15 -21.07
CA GLU A 101 -5.34 -22.90 -22.23
C GLU A 101 -6.36 -22.14 -23.11
N ALA A 102 -7.09 -21.18 -22.54
CA ALA A 102 -8.04 -20.34 -23.27
C ALA A 102 -7.38 -19.14 -23.96
N LEU A 103 -6.11 -18.85 -23.69
CA LEU A 103 -5.41 -17.73 -24.30
C LEU A 103 -4.83 -18.12 -25.67
N PRO A 104 -5.20 -17.40 -26.76
CA PRO A 104 -4.55 -17.60 -28.06
C PRO A 104 -3.03 -17.43 -27.91
N GLY A 105 -2.27 -18.41 -28.47
CA GLY A 105 -0.81 -18.37 -28.41
C GLY A 105 -0.15 -19.03 -27.21
N HIS A 106 -0.89 -19.48 -26.18
CA HIS A 106 -0.31 -20.18 -25.03
C HIS A 106 0.50 -21.43 -25.42
N GLN A 107 0.08 -22.15 -26.46
CA GLN A 107 0.78 -23.31 -26.95
C GLN A 107 2.17 -22.95 -27.49
N GLY A 108 2.30 -21.81 -28.18
CA GLY A 108 3.59 -21.30 -28.64
C GLY A 108 4.52 -20.98 -27.47
N VAL A 109 4.02 -20.37 -26.41
CA VAL A 109 4.80 -20.11 -25.20
C VAL A 109 5.27 -21.41 -24.56
N ARG A 110 4.39 -22.39 -24.40
CA ARG A 110 4.76 -23.72 -23.84
C ARG A 110 5.82 -24.42 -24.69
N MET A 111 5.68 -24.35 -26.00
CA MET A 111 6.64 -24.96 -26.92
C MET A 111 8.01 -24.29 -26.81
N LEU A 112 8.06 -22.97 -26.77
CA LEU A 112 9.32 -22.24 -26.59
C LEU A 112 9.99 -22.55 -25.21
N TYR A 113 9.19 -22.71 -24.17
CA TYR A 113 9.71 -23.16 -22.87
C TYR A 113 10.28 -24.56 -22.91
N SER A 114 9.61 -25.50 -23.62
CA SER A 114 10.04 -26.91 -23.70
C SER A 114 11.36 -27.11 -24.42
N ILE A 115 11.69 -26.22 -25.36
CA ILE A 115 12.98 -26.22 -26.08
C ILE A 115 14.05 -25.30 -25.44
N GLY A 116 13.76 -24.73 -24.28
CA GLY A 116 14.69 -23.85 -23.55
C GLY A 116 14.81 -22.41 -24.07
N ALA A 117 13.99 -22.01 -25.06
CA ALA A 117 13.99 -20.67 -25.67
C ALA A 117 13.23 -19.66 -24.79
N ARG A 118 13.71 -19.44 -23.55
CA ARG A 118 13.03 -18.64 -22.51
C ARG A 118 12.85 -17.17 -22.88
N ASP A 119 13.85 -16.58 -23.55
CA ASP A 119 13.80 -15.16 -23.94
C ASP A 119 12.71 -14.92 -25.00
N LEU A 120 12.59 -15.83 -25.98
CA LEU A 120 11.52 -15.77 -26.98
C LEU A 120 10.14 -16.02 -26.35
N ALA A 121 10.04 -16.92 -25.36
CA ALA A 121 8.81 -17.14 -24.62
C ALA A 121 8.38 -15.89 -23.85
N ALA A 122 9.32 -15.17 -23.21
CA ALA A 122 9.05 -13.94 -22.51
C ALA A 122 8.59 -12.81 -23.44
N GLN A 123 9.21 -12.68 -24.63
CA GLN A 123 8.78 -11.71 -25.63
C GLN A 123 7.36 -12.02 -26.13
N LEU A 124 7.06 -13.28 -26.45
CA LEU A 124 5.73 -13.68 -26.89
C LEU A 124 4.66 -13.43 -25.82
N LEU A 125 4.97 -13.66 -24.54
CA LEU A 125 4.09 -13.33 -23.42
C LEU A 125 3.82 -11.82 -23.33
N GLY A 126 4.84 -10.99 -23.51
CA GLY A 126 4.71 -9.54 -23.54
C GLY A 126 3.78 -9.06 -24.65
N ASP A 127 3.95 -9.58 -25.86
CA ASP A 127 3.11 -9.25 -27.00
C ASP A 127 1.65 -9.69 -26.79
N LEU A 128 1.43 -10.87 -26.23
CA LEU A 128 0.10 -11.38 -25.91
C LEU A 128 -0.58 -10.52 -24.84
N ALA A 129 0.16 -10.12 -23.81
CA ALA A 129 -0.36 -9.24 -22.75
C ALA A 129 -0.78 -7.86 -23.32
N GLN A 130 0.02 -7.27 -24.21
CA GLN A 130 -0.33 -5.99 -24.85
C GLN A 130 -1.61 -6.11 -25.69
N ARG A 131 -1.75 -7.18 -26.46
CA ARG A 131 -2.95 -7.41 -27.30
C ARG A 131 -4.22 -7.57 -26.45
N LEU A 132 -4.13 -8.21 -25.28
CA LEU A 132 -5.26 -8.35 -24.35
C LEU A 132 -5.69 -7.01 -23.73
N HIS A 133 -4.75 -6.08 -23.54
CA HIS A 133 -5.05 -4.73 -23.04
C HIS A 133 -5.60 -3.78 -24.11
N THR A 134 -5.38 -4.06 -25.39
CA THR A 134 -5.82 -3.21 -26.51
C THR A 134 -7.12 -3.67 -27.18
N THR A 135 -7.70 -4.78 -26.74
CA THR A 135 -9.02 -5.24 -27.21
C THR A 135 -10.11 -4.55 -26.37
N PRO A 136 -10.98 -3.72 -26.96
CA PRO A 136 -12.04 -2.99 -26.25
C PRO A 136 -13.10 -3.91 -25.65
#